data_3cc976d3188346f553c6bda6018e0371
#
_entry.id   3cc976d3188346f553c6bda6018e0371
#
_cell.length_a   1.000
_cell.length_b   1.000
_cell.length_c   1.000
_cell.angle_alpha   90.00
_cell.angle_beta   90.00
_cell.angle_gamma   90.00
#
_symmetry.space_group_name_H-M   'P 1'
#
loop_
_entity.id
_entity.type
_entity.pdbx_description
1 polymer ?
#
loop_
_entity_poly.entity_id
_entity_poly.type
_entity_poly.pdbx_seq_one_letter_code
_entity_poly.pdbx_strand_id
1 'polypeptide(L)'
;MSEKQIPYKIYLEEDEMPNAWYNLRADMINKPAPLLDPVTHKPMTKEDLSGVFCDELIAQELDDTTPYFTIPEEIKSFYKMYRPSPLVRAYCLEEKLKTPAKIYYKFEGQNTSGSHKLNSAIAQAYYAKNQGLKGVTTETGAGQWGTALSMACAYLGLDCKVYMVKCSYEQKPHRREVMRTYGASVTPSPSMETEVGRKILAEHPGTSGSLGCAISEAVEKATTTEGYRYVLGSVLNQVMLHQSIIGLETKAAMDKYGIKPDVIIGCAGGGSNLGGLIAPFMGQKIRGELDCEFIAVEPSSCPSFTRGVYEYDYCDTGMVCPLSKMYTLGSNFIPSASHAGGLRYHGMNSTLSQLYADGLMKAVSLPQTEVFAAAEEFARVEGILPAPESSHAIKVAIDEAKKCAQTGEEKTIVFGLTGTGYFDMFSYERFHDGKMSDYVPTDEEIERGLSRLPKMD
;
A
#
# COMPACT_ATOMS: atom_id res chain seq x y z
N MET A 1 39.72 -10.95 8.26
CA MET A 1 38.87 -9.85 8.76
C MET A 1 37.79 -10.50 9.58
N SER A 2 37.64 -10.15 10.89
CA SER A 2 36.52 -10.67 11.68
C SER A 2 35.22 -10.28 10.99
N GLU A 3 34.31 -11.24 10.73
CA GLU A 3 32.97 -10.94 10.25
C GLU A 3 32.36 -9.89 11.19
N LYS A 4 32.03 -8.70 10.65
CA LYS A 4 31.29 -7.70 11.44
C LYS A 4 29.98 -8.34 11.84
N GLN A 5 29.76 -8.57 13.12
CA GLN A 5 28.49 -9.07 13.63
C GLN A 5 27.38 -8.09 13.20
N ILE A 6 26.37 -8.59 12.48
CA ILE A 6 25.24 -7.76 12.03
C ILE A 6 24.42 -7.36 13.26
N PRO A 7 24.20 -6.05 13.49
CA PRO A 7 23.39 -5.61 14.63
C PRO A 7 21.92 -5.99 14.47
N TYR A 8 21.15 -6.03 15.57
CA TYR A 8 19.70 -6.23 15.53
C TYR A 8 19.00 -5.19 14.65
N LYS A 9 19.41 -3.93 14.77
CA LYS A 9 18.84 -2.82 13.99
C LYS A 9 19.95 -2.15 13.18
N ILE A 10 19.78 -2.15 11.88
CA ILE A 10 20.66 -1.42 10.96
C ILE A 10 19.98 -0.07 10.68
N TYR A 11 20.61 1.00 11.10
CA TYR A 11 20.22 2.37 10.78
C TYR A 11 21.18 2.98 9.76
N LEU A 12 20.64 3.83 8.92
CA LEU A 12 21.41 4.77 8.13
C LEU A 12 21.60 6.06 8.95
N GLU A 13 22.68 6.78 8.67
CA GLU A 13 22.82 8.15 9.14
C GLU A 13 21.99 9.09 8.25
N GLU A 14 21.76 10.34 8.68
CA GLU A 14 20.96 11.29 7.91
C GLU A 14 21.53 11.60 6.52
N ASP A 15 22.84 11.61 6.39
CA ASP A 15 23.56 11.83 5.12
C ASP A 15 23.61 10.59 4.21
N GLU A 16 23.31 9.41 4.75
CA GLU A 16 23.16 8.16 3.99
C GLU A 16 21.73 8.00 3.42
N MET A 17 20.80 8.88 3.80
CA MET A 17 19.41 8.81 3.30
C MET A 17 19.33 9.10 1.80
N PRO A 18 18.42 8.42 1.06
CA PRO A 18 18.22 8.69 -0.36
C PRO A 18 17.84 10.14 -0.64
N ASN A 19 18.46 10.74 -1.66
CA ASN A 19 18.18 12.10 -2.12
C ASN A 19 17.15 12.17 -3.25
N ALA A 20 16.76 11.01 -3.78
CA ALA A 20 15.78 10.89 -4.86
C ALA A 20 14.93 9.65 -4.68
N TRP A 21 13.70 9.71 -5.17
CA TRP A 21 12.85 8.54 -5.36
C TRP A 21 13.23 7.82 -6.65
N TYR A 22 13.08 6.52 -6.67
CA TYR A 22 13.37 5.68 -7.83
C TYR A 22 12.10 5.23 -8.54
N ASN A 23 12.03 5.57 -9.82
CA ASN A 23 10.94 5.17 -10.71
C ASN A 23 11.29 3.86 -11.42
N LEU A 24 10.82 2.76 -10.90
CA LEU A 24 11.07 1.43 -11.47
C LEU A 24 10.62 1.30 -12.92
N ARG A 25 9.59 2.05 -13.34
CA ARG A 25 9.09 2.02 -14.72
C ARG A 25 10.15 2.39 -15.75
N ALA A 26 11.13 3.22 -15.38
CA ALA A 26 12.23 3.58 -16.29
C ALA A 26 13.06 2.37 -16.73
N ASP A 27 13.21 1.37 -15.86
CA ASP A 27 13.98 0.14 -16.13
C ASP A 27 13.12 -1.01 -16.69
N MET A 28 11.78 -0.92 -16.64
CA MET A 28 10.91 -1.98 -17.15
C MET A 28 10.99 -2.13 -18.66
N ILE A 29 11.08 -3.38 -19.12
CA ILE A 29 11.06 -3.74 -20.56
C ILE A 29 9.64 -3.53 -21.11
N ASN A 30 8.64 -4.11 -20.43
CA ASN A 30 7.24 -3.91 -20.74
C ASN A 30 6.70 -2.81 -19.81
N LYS A 31 6.38 -1.65 -20.35
CA LYS A 31 5.78 -0.56 -19.57
C LYS A 31 4.34 -0.89 -19.19
N PRO A 32 3.86 -0.42 -18.04
CA PRO A 32 2.44 -0.48 -17.73
C PRO A 32 1.63 0.24 -18.81
N ALA A 33 0.46 -0.28 -19.14
CA ALA A 33 -0.43 0.37 -20.08
C ALA A 33 -0.90 1.75 -19.53
N PRO A 34 -1.16 2.75 -20.40
CA PRO A 34 -1.57 4.09 -19.99
C PRO A 34 -2.94 4.10 -19.31
N LEU A 35 -3.18 5.11 -18.47
CA LEU A 35 -4.53 5.41 -17.99
C LEU A 35 -5.40 5.85 -19.16
N LEU A 36 -6.65 5.37 -19.21
CA LEU A 36 -7.59 5.74 -20.27
C LEU A 36 -8.77 6.54 -19.71
N ASP A 37 -9.26 7.45 -20.52
CA ASP A 37 -10.53 8.13 -20.27
C ASP A 37 -11.68 7.10 -20.28
N PRO A 38 -12.54 7.11 -19.26
CA PRO A 38 -13.57 6.08 -19.10
C PRO A 38 -14.69 6.11 -20.15
N VAL A 39 -14.77 7.18 -20.95
CA VAL A 39 -15.82 7.36 -21.98
C VAL A 39 -15.26 7.15 -23.38
N THR A 40 -14.11 7.76 -23.65
CA THR A 40 -13.53 7.76 -25.01
C THR A 40 -12.52 6.64 -25.24
N HIS A 41 -12.07 5.97 -24.16
CA HIS A 41 -11.00 4.96 -24.12
C HIS A 41 -9.66 5.45 -24.71
N LYS A 42 -9.44 6.76 -24.78
CA LYS A 42 -8.16 7.32 -25.22
C LYS A 42 -7.21 7.49 -24.02
N PRO A 43 -5.89 7.41 -24.24
CA PRO A 43 -4.93 7.73 -23.22
C PRO A 43 -5.17 9.12 -22.63
N MET A 44 -5.18 9.20 -21.30
CA MET A 44 -5.38 10.46 -20.59
C MET A 44 -4.14 11.33 -20.66
N THR A 45 -4.37 12.63 -20.84
CA THR A 45 -3.35 13.66 -20.83
C THR A 45 -3.23 14.33 -19.47
N LYS A 46 -2.24 15.20 -19.32
CA LYS A 46 -2.09 16.03 -18.13
C LYS A 46 -3.33 16.92 -17.92
N GLU A 47 -3.87 17.47 -18.98
CA GLU A 47 -5.04 18.35 -18.96
C GLU A 47 -6.29 17.62 -18.45
N ASP A 48 -6.49 16.37 -18.86
CA ASP A 48 -7.63 15.56 -18.45
C ASP A 48 -7.60 15.27 -16.94
N LEU A 49 -6.41 15.12 -16.36
CA LEU A 49 -6.20 14.79 -14.93
C LEU A 49 -6.15 16.04 -14.02
N SER A 50 -5.92 17.24 -14.57
CA SER A 50 -5.66 18.47 -13.81
C SER A 50 -6.82 18.92 -12.90
N GLY A 51 -8.04 18.51 -13.22
CA GLY A 51 -9.22 18.75 -12.38
C GLY A 51 -9.27 17.90 -11.11
N VAL A 52 -8.58 16.75 -11.12
CA VAL A 52 -8.62 15.75 -10.04
C VAL A 52 -7.38 15.80 -9.17
N PHE A 53 -6.17 15.82 -9.79
CA PHE A 53 -4.90 15.72 -9.10
C PHE A 53 -4.07 17.00 -9.15
N CYS A 54 -3.06 17.12 -8.30
CA CYS A 54 -2.06 18.16 -8.38
C CYS A 54 -1.15 17.97 -9.60
N ASP A 55 -0.72 19.07 -10.21
CA ASP A 55 0.05 19.07 -11.47
C ASP A 55 1.35 18.26 -11.39
N GLU A 56 2.10 18.38 -10.29
CA GLU A 56 3.34 17.64 -10.09
C GLU A 56 3.08 16.13 -9.92
N LEU A 57 1.99 15.77 -9.22
CA LEU A 57 1.61 14.36 -9.06
C LEU A 57 1.19 13.72 -10.39
N ILE A 58 0.55 14.50 -11.28
CA ILE A 58 0.24 14.06 -12.64
C ILE A 58 1.52 13.85 -13.44
N ALA A 59 2.48 14.79 -13.37
CA ALA A 59 3.74 14.65 -14.06
C ALA A 59 4.49 13.37 -13.63
N GLN A 60 4.52 13.09 -12.32
CA GLN A 60 5.13 11.87 -11.78
C GLN A 60 4.35 10.59 -12.14
N GLU A 61 3.02 10.67 -12.24
CA GLU A 61 2.19 9.53 -12.66
C GLU A 61 2.43 9.15 -14.11
N LEU A 62 2.52 10.14 -15.00
CA LEU A 62 2.62 9.92 -16.44
C LEU A 62 4.06 9.64 -16.91
N ASP A 63 5.09 10.04 -16.16
CA ASP A 63 6.50 9.83 -16.55
C ASP A 63 6.96 8.40 -16.23
N ASP A 64 7.20 7.62 -17.25
CA ASP A 64 7.73 6.25 -17.17
C ASP A 64 9.17 6.12 -17.68
N THR A 65 9.86 7.24 -17.90
CA THR A 65 11.19 7.34 -18.50
C THR A 65 12.26 7.87 -17.56
N THR A 66 11.91 8.83 -16.70
CA THR A 66 12.85 9.42 -15.74
C THR A 66 13.11 8.42 -14.60
N PRO A 67 14.37 7.95 -14.40
CA PRO A 67 14.65 6.92 -13.41
C PRO A 67 14.66 7.44 -11.97
N TYR A 68 15.05 8.71 -11.75
CA TYR A 68 15.15 9.29 -10.41
C TYR A 68 14.50 10.66 -10.35
N PHE A 69 13.63 10.85 -9.35
CA PHE A 69 13.02 12.14 -9.02
C PHE A 69 13.64 12.69 -7.74
N THR A 70 14.31 13.83 -7.83
CA THR A 70 14.91 14.49 -6.66
C THR A 70 13.86 14.78 -5.59
N ILE A 71 14.14 14.42 -4.34
CA ILE A 71 13.27 14.72 -3.20
C ILE A 71 13.50 16.18 -2.80
N PRO A 72 12.47 17.05 -2.82
CA PRO A 72 12.56 18.42 -2.34
C PRO A 72 13.12 18.52 -0.92
N GLU A 73 13.87 19.58 -0.62
CA GLU A 73 14.52 19.77 0.69
C GLU A 73 13.51 19.84 1.83
N GLU A 74 12.35 20.43 1.61
CA GLU A 74 11.28 20.50 2.60
C GLU A 74 10.73 19.10 2.94
N ILE A 75 10.58 18.24 1.93
CA ILE A 75 10.16 16.85 2.15
C ILE A 75 11.28 16.10 2.89
N LYS A 76 12.55 16.29 2.52
CA LYS A 76 13.69 15.68 3.23
C LYS A 76 13.76 16.12 4.68
N SER A 77 13.54 17.40 4.95
CA SER A 77 13.47 17.94 6.32
C SER A 77 12.37 17.29 7.14
N PHE A 78 11.21 17.03 6.52
CA PHE A 78 10.14 16.31 7.18
C PHE A 78 10.50 14.82 7.38
N TYR A 79 11.10 14.18 6.38
CA TYR A 79 11.55 12.79 6.49
C TYR A 79 12.52 12.59 7.67
N LYS A 80 13.44 13.50 7.92
CA LYS A 80 14.37 13.44 9.05
C LYS A 80 13.70 13.39 10.43
N MET A 81 12.45 13.80 10.56
CA MET A 81 11.69 13.72 11.81
C MET A 81 11.33 12.27 12.20
N TYR A 82 11.28 11.33 11.24
CA TYR A 82 10.88 9.95 11.51
C TYR A 82 11.63 8.89 10.69
N ARG A 83 12.50 9.31 9.80
CA ARG A 83 13.39 8.47 9.01
C ARG A 83 14.86 8.76 9.36
N PRO A 84 15.80 7.83 9.09
CA PRO A 84 15.60 6.54 8.44
C PRO A 84 14.81 5.55 9.32
N SER A 85 14.02 4.68 8.70
CA SER A 85 13.42 3.56 9.41
C SER A 85 14.39 2.38 9.44
N PRO A 86 14.43 1.58 10.54
CA PRO A 86 15.41 0.52 10.66
C PRO A 86 15.13 -0.67 9.73
N LEU A 87 16.21 -1.30 9.26
CA LEU A 87 16.21 -2.69 8.83
C LEU A 87 16.58 -3.55 10.04
N VAL A 88 15.69 -4.41 10.48
CA VAL A 88 15.84 -5.20 11.69
C VAL A 88 16.07 -6.67 11.33
N ARG A 89 17.08 -7.30 11.95
CA ARG A 89 17.25 -8.75 11.84
C ARG A 89 16.45 -9.44 12.94
N ALA A 90 15.62 -10.38 12.55
CA ALA A 90 14.70 -11.10 13.42
C ALA A 90 15.40 -12.31 14.11
N TYR A 91 16.45 -12.06 14.87
CA TYR A 91 17.23 -13.11 15.52
C TYR A 91 16.39 -14.02 16.43
N CYS A 92 15.44 -13.43 17.18
CA CYS A 92 14.57 -14.22 18.06
C CYS A 92 13.64 -15.13 17.25
N LEU A 93 13.15 -14.67 16.11
CA LEU A 93 12.31 -15.47 15.22
C LEU A 93 13.13 -16.59 14.55
N GLU A 94 14.35 -16.29 14.07
CA GLU A 94 15.27 -17.30 13.52
C GLU A 94 15.55 -18.43 14.54
N GLU A 95 15.84 -18.09 15.79
CA GLU A 95 16.06 -19.03 16.88
C GLU A 95 14.81 -19.85 17.19
N LYS A 96 13.64 -19.18 17.31
CA LYS A 96 12.35 -19.82 17.58
C LYS A 96 12.00 -20.86 16.50
N LEU A 97 12.25 -20.54 15.21
CA LEU A 97 11.96 -21.41 14.09
C LEU A 97 13.04 -22.46 13.84
N LYS A 98 14.20 -22.37 14.53
CA LYS A 98 15.37 -23.23 14.32
C LYS A 98 15.76 -23.31 12.85
N THR A 99 15.75 -22.18 12.17
CA THR A 99 15.98 -22.08 10.73
C THR A 99 17.41 -21.59 10.43
N PRO A 100 18.06 -22.05 9.35
CA PRO A 100 19.27 -21.45 8.84
C PRO A 100 19.02 -20.14 8.08
N ALA A 101 17.76 -19.82 7.78
CA ALA A 101 17.40 -18.58 7.09
C ALA A 101 17.77 -17.35 7.93
N LYS A 102 18.21 -16.29 7.23
CA LYS A 102 18.45 -14.96 7.80
C LYS A 102 17.23 -14.08 7.51
N ILE A 103 16.49 -13.69 8.55
CA ILE A 103 15.22 -12.99 8.42
C ILE A 103 15.39 -11.52 8.76
N TYR A 104 14.98 -10.63 7.85
CA TYR A 104 15.01 -9.19 8.04
C TYR A 104 13.64 -8.57 7.81
N TYR A 105 13.32 -7.51 8.56
CA TYR A 105 12.15 -6.71 8.28
C TYR A 105 12.45 -5.22 8.25
N LYS A 106 11.88 -4.53 7.25
CA LYS A 106 11.92 -3.07 7.16
C LYS A 106 10.77 -2.50 7.99
N PHE A 107 11.10 -1.85 9.11
CA PHE A 107 10.09 -1.46 10.09
C PHE A 107 9.57 -0.04 9.85
N GLU A 108 8.54 0.08 9.04
CA GLU A 108 7.83 1.34 8.73
C GLU A 108 6.76 1.70 9.78
N GLY A 109 6.34 0.77 10.63
CA GLY A 109 5.27 0.97 11.62
C GLY A 109 5.67 1.79 12.84
N GLN A 110 6.96 2.08 13.03
CA GLN A 110 7.44 2.85 14.20
C GLN A 110 7.39 4.36 14.03
N ASN A 111 7.04 4.87 12.84
CA ASN A 111 6.93 6.32 12.64
C ASN A 111 5.68 6.90 13.33
N THR A 112 5.62 8.22 13.41
CA THR A 112 4.58 8.97 14.14
C THR A 112 3.16 8.73 13.66
N SER A 113 2.94 8.32 12.40
CA SER A 113 1.62 7.93 11.89
C SER A 113 1.30 6.46 12.08
N GLY A 114 2.28 5.65 12.48
CA GLY A 114 2.17 4.22 12.67
C GLY A 114 2.17 3.39 11.39
N SER A 115 2.52 3.96 10.23
CA SER A 115 2.58 3.21 8.97
C SER A 115 3.45 3.87 7.89
N HIS A 116 3.85 3.09 6.87
CA HIS A 116 4.57 3.54 5.67
C HIS A 116 3.88 4.68 4.90
N LYS A 117 2.58 4.85 5.09
CA LYS A 117 1.77 5.79 4.28
C LYS A 117 2.20 7.25 4.43
N LEU A 118 2.84 7.60 5.56
CA LEU A 118 3.35 8.94 5.81
C LEU A 118 4.35 9.40 4.75
N ASN A 119 5.12 8.48 4.16
CA ASN A 119 6.11 8.80 3.13
C ASN A 119 5.49 9.51 1.92
N SER A 120 4.36 8.99 1.43
CA SER A 120 3.65 9.59 0.29
C SER A 120 2.71 10.71 0.73
N ALA A 121 2.12 10.64 1.92
CA ALA A 121 1.22 11.67 2.43
C ALA A 121 1.91 13.04 2.48
N ILE A 122 3.16 13.09 2.95
CA ILE A 122 3.96 14.30 2.99
C ILE A 122 4.24 14.84 1.60
N ALA A 123 4.65 13.98 0.66
CA ALA A 123 4.93 14.40 -0.70
C ALA A 123 3.68 14.98 -1.38
N GLN A 124 2.56 14.29 -1.29
CA GLN A 124 1.31 14.74 -1.91
C GLN A 124 0.77 16.04 -1.28
N ALA A 125 0.81 16.16 0.04
CA ALA A 125 0.41 17.39 0.73
C ALA A 125 1.37 18.56 0.42
N TYR A 126 2.67 18.31 0.31
CA TYR A 126 3.66 19.32 -0.10
C TYR A 126 3.36 19.87 -1.50
N TYR A 127 3.10 19.01 -2.47
CA TYR A 127 2.79 19.45 -3.83
C TYR A 127 1.44 20.17 -3.91
N ALA A 128 0.44 19.74 -3.13
CA ALA A 128 -0.83 20.45 -3.00
C ALA A 128 -0.63 21.85 -2.44
N LYS A 129 0.18 22.01 -1.40
CA LYS A 129 0.53 23.31 -0.81
C LYS A 129 1.25 24.21 -1.81
N ASN A 130 2.23 23.67 -2.53
CA ASN A 130 3.03 24.44 -3.50
C ASN A 130 2.19 24.91 -4.70
N GLN A 131 1.16 24.16 -5.08
CA GLN A 131 0.20 24.55 -6.10
C GLN A 131 -0.78 25.64 -5.59
N GLY A 132 -0.74 26.01 -4.32
CA GLY A 132 -1.61 27.01 -3.73
C GLY A 132 -3.02 26.53 -3.42
N LEU A 133 -3.20 25.20 -3.24
CA LEU A 133 -4.50 24.64 -2.89
C LEU A 133 -4.88 24.99 -1.45
N LYS A 134 -6.19 25.04 -1.19
CA LYS A 134 -6.78 25.23 0.16
C LYS A 134 -6.77 23.94 0.96
N GLY A 135 -7.00 22.83 0.26
CA GLY A 135 -7.11 21.54 0.91
C GLY A 135 -7.11 20.35 -0.05
N VAL A 136 -7.19 19.18 0.53
CA VAL A 136 -7.24 17.92 -0.20
C VAL A 136 -8.40 17.05 0.27
N THR A 137 -8.89 16.19 -0.63
CA THR A 137 -9.85 15.13 -0.31
C THR A 137 -9.20 13.78 -0.49
N THR A 138 -9.65 12.79 0.26
CA THR A 138 -9.13 11.43 0.14
C THR A 138 -10.08 10.38 0.67
N GLU A 139 -9.82 9.14 0.27
CA GLU A 139 -10.37 7.93 0.88
C GLU A 139 -9.47 7.40 1.99
N THR A 140 -10.00 6.50 2.83
CA THR A 140 -9.17 5.64 3.68
C THR A 140 -9.91 4.34 4.01
N GLY A 141 -9.21 3.21 3.91
CA GLY A 141 -9.73 1.89 4.28
C GLY A 141 -9.72 1.69 5.80
N ALA A 142 -8.60 1.24 6.34
CA ALA A 142 -8.40 0.99 7.77
C ALA A 142 -8.15 2.26 8.61
N GLY A 143 -7.97 3.41 7.97
CA GLY A 143 -7.65 4.69 8.61
C GLY A 143 -6.16 5.06 8.65
N GLN A 144 -5.26 4.16 8.23
CA GLN A 144 -3.81 4.44 8.23
C GLN A 144 -3.44 5.58 7.27
N TRP A 145 -4.02 5.57 6.06
CA TRP A 145 -3.80 6.64 5.09
C TRP A 145 -4.39 7.96 5.56
N GLY A 146 -5.66 7.96 6.00
CA GLY A 146 -6.29 9.15 6.56
C GLY A 146 -5.51 9.75 7.72
N THR A 147 -4.96 8.92 8.63
CA THR A 147 -4.09 9.37 9.72
C THR A 147 -2.83 10.06 9.19
N ALA A 148 -2.13 9.42 8.25
CA ALA A 148 -0.88 9.96 7.69
C ALA A 148 -1.12 11.28 6.95
N LEU A 149 -2.19 11.35 6.14
CA LEU A 149 -2.53 12.56 5.39
C LEU A 149 -3.01 13.68 6.31
N SER A 150 -3.84 13.38 7.31
CA SER A 150 -4.27 14.39 8.29
C SER A 150 -3.09 15.04 8.99
N MET A 151 -2.08 14.26 9.38
CA MET A 151 -0.85 14.74 9.98
C MET A 151 -0.06 15.62 9.00
N ALA A 152 0.12 15.18 7.75
CA ALA A 152 0.82 15.97 6.74
C ALA A 152 0.11 17.29 6.43
N CYS A 153 -1.22 17.27 6.33
CA CYS A 153 -2.04 18.47 6.12
C CYS A 153 -1.97 19.44 7.29
N ALA A 154 -2.03 18.94 8.54
CA ALA A 154 -1.87 19.77 9.74
C ALA A 154 -0.51 20.48 9.75
N TYR A 155 0.57 19.77 9.42
CA TYR A 155 1.91 20.33 9.35
C TYR A 155 2.04 21.42 8.26
N LEU A 156 1.39 21.22 7.10
CA LEU A 156 1.48 22.12 5.96
C LEU A 156 0.38 23.21 5.93
N GLY A 157 -0.56 23.18 6.86
CA GLY A 157 -1.68 24.14 6.95
C GLY A 157 -2.69 23.97 5.82
N LEU A 158 -3.03 22.74 5.46
CA LEU A 158 -4.04 22.39 4.46
C LEU A 158 -5.30 21.82 5.13
N ASP A 159 -6.45 22.12 4.58
CA ASP A 159 -7.69 21.41 4.93
C ASP A 159 -7.63 19.96 4.45
N CYS A 160 -8.17 19.02 5.26
CA CYS A 160 -8.18 17.61 4.94
C CYS A 160 -9.59 17.03 5.10
N LYS A 161 -10.19 16.56 4.00
CA LYS A 161 -11.47 15.83 3.99
C LYS A 161 -11.24 14.38 3.70
N VAL A 162 -11.66 13.49 4.62
CA VAL A 162 -11.43 12.05 4.55
C VAL A 162 -12.77 11.31 4.47
N TYR A 163 -12.93 10.47 3.46
CA TYR A 163 -14.00 9.48 3.36
C TYR A 163 -13.48 8.12 3.83
N MET A 164 -13.97 7.63 4.96
CA MET A 164 -13.51 6.37 5.57
C MET A 164 -14.49 5.25 5.30
N VAL A 165 -14.00 4.10 4.84
CA VAL A 165 -14.83 2.90 4.63
C VAL A 165 -15.68 2.62 5.86
N LYS A 166 -17.01 2.53 5.70
CA LYS A 166 -18.01 2.50 6.77
C LYS A 166 -17.73 1.44 7.84
N CYS A 167 -17.45 0.19 7.46
CA CYS A 167 -17.16 -0.85 8.44
C CYS A 167 -15.89 -0.55 9.26
N SER A 168 -14.88 0.05 8.65
CA SER A 168 -13.66 0.47 9.37
C SER A 168 -13.90 1.69 10.26
N TYR A 169 -14.75 2.62 9.83
CA TYR A 169 -15.16 3.78 10.64
C TYR A 169 -15.80 3.33 11.96
N GLU A 170 -16.57 2.25 11.92
CA GLU A 170 -17.24 1.67 13.10
C GLU A 170 -16.27 0.81 13.95
N GLN A 171 -15.43 -0.02 13.29
CA GLN A 171 -14.53 -0.94 13.96
C GLN A 171 -13.27 -0.30 14.56
N LYS A 172 -12.86 0.87 14.04
CA LYS A 172 -11.60 1.54 14.40
C LYS A 172 -11.83 2.99 14.85
N PRO A 173 -12.61 3.22 15.93
CA PRO A 173 -12.97 4.57 16.37
C PRO A 173 -11.75 5.43 16.72
N HIS A 174 -10.69 4.84 17.27
CA HIS A 174 -9.48 5.57 17.65
C HIS A 174 -8.75 6.17 16.44
N ARG A 175 -8.76 5.49 15.29
CA ARG A 175 -8.21 6.06 14.04
C ARG A 175 -8.93 7.34 13.63
N ARG A 176 -10.27 7.34 13.72
CA ARG A 176 -11.08 8.52 13.45
C ARG A 176 -10.71 9.69 14.37
N GLU A 177 -10.56 9.41 15.67
CA GLU A 177 -10.22 10.48 16.64
C GLU A 177 -8.81 11.02 16.43
N VAL A 178 -7.85 10.20 16.01
CA VAL A 178 -6.51 10.67 15.62
C VAL A 178 -6.59 11.62 14.42
N MET A 179 -7.33 11.26 13.36
CA MET A 179 -7.53 12.14 12.20
C MET A 179 -8.17 13.49 12.60
N ARG A 180 -9.21 13.44 13.45
CA ARG A 180 -9.87 14.64 13.97
C ARG A 180 -8.95 15.49 14.86
N THR A 181 -8.07 14.87 15.63
CA THR A 181 -7.07 15.57 16.46
C THR A 181 -6.09 16.35 15.58
N TYR A 182 -5.74 15.85 14.40
CA TYR A 182 -4.97 16.58 13.39
C TYR A 182 -5.80 17.55 12.55
N GLY A 183 -7.08 17.75 12.87
CA GLY A 183 -7.95 18.74 12.22
C GLY A 183 -8.69 18.25 10.98
N ALA A 184 -8.59 16.97 10.62
CA ALA A 184 -9.31 16.44 9.46
C ALA A 184 -10.81 16.26 9.71
N SER A 185 -11.62 16.50 8.68
CA SER A 185 -13.04 16.13 8.63
C SER A 185 -13.18 14.71 8.11
N VAL A 186 -13.80 13.81 8.89
CA VAL A 186 -13.91 12.39 8.56
C VAL A 186 -15.37 11.96 8.43
N THR A 187 -15.74 11.38 7.30
CA THR A 187 -17.11 10.91 7.00
C THR A 187 -17.09 9.42 6.66
N PRO A 188 -18.03 8.59 7.19
CA PRO A 188 -18.16 7.19 6.77
C PRO A 188 -18.65 7.11 5.33
N SER A 189 -18.05 6.24 4.51
CA SER A 189 -18.37 6.05 3.09
C SER A 189 -18.91 4.63 2.83
N PRO A 190 -19.98 4.51 2.00
CA PRO A 190 -20.69 5.58 1.28
C PRO A 190 -21.56 6.43 2.19
N SER A 191 -21.74 7.72 1.82
CA SER A 191 -22.44 8.74 2.61
C SER A 191 -23.56 9.42 1.84
N MET A 192 -24.35 10.24 2.55
CA MET A 192 -25.37 11.10 1.93
C MET A 192 -24.81 12.47 1.51
N GLU A 193 -23.53 12.76 1.73
CA GLU A 193 -22.91 14.07 1.42
C GLU A 193 -22.72 14.26 -0.10
N THR A 194 -22.40 13.20 -0.81
CA THR A 194 -22.10 13.22 -2.26
C THR A 194 -23.24 12.62 -3.09
N GLU A 195 -23.31 12.97 -4.37
CA GLU A 195 -24.29 12.38 -5.28
C GLU A 195 -23.98 10.90 -5.53
N VAL A 196 -22.70 10.59 -5.78
CA VAL A 196 -22.25 9.21 -6.00
C VAL A 196 -22.46 8.35 -4.75
N GLY A 197 -22.26 8.89 -3.56
CA GLY A 197 -22.51 8.18 -2.30
C GLY A 197 -23.98 7.81 -2.14
N ARG A 198 -24.89 8.74 -2.42
CA ARG A 198 -26.35 8.48 -2.44
C ARG A 198 -26.75 7.41 -3.44
N LYS A 199 -26.16 7.44 -4.65
CA LYS A 199 -26.40 6.42 -5.69
C LYS A 199 -25.93 5.05 -5.24
N ILE A 200 -24.72 4.93 -4.71
CA ILE A 200 -24.18 3.66 -4.19
C ILE A 200 -25.07 3.11 -3.06
N LEU A 201 -25.53 3.96 -2.13
CA LEU A 201 -26.42 3.54 -1.06
C LEU A 201 -27.78 3.05 -1.56
N ALA A 202 -28.28 3.63 -2.65
CA ALA A 202 -29.53 3.19 -3.28
C ALA A 202 -29.37 1.84 -4.00
N GLU A 203 -28.26 1.62 -4.69
CA GLU A 203 -27.95 0.38 -5.42
C GLU A 203 -27.56 -0.76 -4.47
N HIS A 204 -26.89 -0.45 -3.36
CA HIS A 204 -26.37 -1.41 -2.38
C HIS A 204 -26.83 -1.07 -0.95
N PRO A 205 -28.14 -1.20 -0.63
CA PRO A 205 -28.64 -0.91 0.71
C PRO A 205 -27.94 -1.79 1.78
N GLY A 206 -27.46 -1.18 2.85
CA GLY A 206 -26.78 -1.91 3.93
C GLY A 206 -25.30 -2.29 3.65
N THR A 207 -24.71 -1.80 2.56
CA THR A 207 -23.30 -2.05 2.26
C THR A 207 -22.38 -1.64 3.41
N SER A 208 -21.33 -2.45 3.64
CA SER A 208 -20.23 -2.14 4.56
C SER A 208 -19.24 -1.10 4.02
N GLY A 209 -19.42 -0.71 2.75
CA GLY A 209 -18.50 0.15 2.01
C GLY A 209 -17.23 -0.57 1.52
N SER A 210 -16.53 0.09 0.61
CA SER A 210 -15.25 -0.35 0.07
C SER A 210 -14.33 0.85 -0.17
N LEU A 211 -13.06 0.61 -0.48
CA LEU A 211 -12.18 1.69 -0.94
C LEU A 211 -12.68 2.33 -2.23
N GLY A 212 -13.20 1.53 -3.17
CA GLY A 212 -13.79 2.07 -4.40
C GLY A 212 -14.94 3.04 -4.15
N CYS A 213 -15.83 2.77 -3.18
CA CYS A 213 -16.89 3.70 -2.80
C CYS A 213 -16.31 5.02 -2.25
N ALA A 214 -15.33 4.93 -1.35
CA ALA A 214 -14.72 6.09 -0.72
C ALA A 214 -13.90 6.94 -1.70
N ILE A 215 -13.25 6.31 -2.70
CA ILE A 215 -12.56 6.98 -3.81
C ILE A 215 -13.58 7.82 -4.60
N SER A 216 -14.70 7.24 -5.02
CA SER A 216 -15.73 7.94 -5.79
C SER A 216 -16.20 9.22 -5.09
N GLU A 217 -16.49 9.15 -3.78
CA GLU A 217 -16.92 10.31 -2.98
C GLU A 217 -15.83 11.35 -2.84
N ALA A 218 -14.59 10.93 -2.61
CA ALA A 218 -13.45 11.84 -2.46
C ALA A 218 -13.15 12.59 -3.78
N VAL A 219 -13.24 11.91 -4.92
CA VAL A 219 -13.05 12.51 -6.26
C VAL A 219 -14.18 13.50 -6.56
N GLU A 220 -15.46 13.12 -6.34
CA GLU A 220 -16.59 14.06 -6.51
C GLU A 220 -16.39 15.31 -5.65
N LYS A 221 -15.99 15.14 -4.39
CA LYS A 221 -15.76 16.27 -3.49
C LYS A 221 -14.61 17.17 -3.97
N ALA A 222 -13.53 16.60 -4.49
CA ALA A 222 -12.40 17.36 -5.03
C ALA A 222 -12.82 18.18 -6.26
N THR A 223 -13.55 17.57 -7.20
CA THR A 223 -13.93 18.21 -8.45
C THR A 223 -15.05 19.25 -8.30
N THR A 224 -15.85 19.15 -7.24
CA THR A 224 -16.96 20.09 -6.95
C THR A 224 -16.59 21.17 -5.93
N THR A 225 -15.37 21.17 -5.38
CA THR A 225 -14.93 22.15 -4.37
C THR A 225 -13.72 22.94 -4.89
N GLU A 226 -13.88 24.24 -5.07
CA GLU A 226 -12.82 25.12 -5.54
C GLU A 226 -11.61 25.13 -4.60
N GLY A 227 -10.42 24.98 -5.16
CA GLY A 227 -9.16 24.95 -4.41
C GLY A 227 -8.85 23.61 -3.74
N TYR A 228 -9.58 22.54 -4.09
CA TYR A 228 -9.32 21.19 -3.61
C TYR A 228 -8.86 20.27 -4.74
N ARG A 229 -8.04 19.28 -4.38
CA ARG A 229 -7.66 18.15 -5.25
C ARG A 229 -7.72 16.86 -4.46
N TYR A 230 -7.89 15.77 -5.21
CA TYR A 230 -7.87 14.42 -4.67
C TYR A 230 -6.43 13.93 -4.53
N VAL A 231 -6.14 13.26 -3.41
CA VAL A 231 -4.90 12.55 -3.13
C VAL A 231 -5.21 11.16 -2.57
N LEU A 232 -4.33 10.19 -2.79
CA LEU A 232 -4.64 8.81 -2.44
C LEU A 232 -3.43 8.05 -1.88
N GLY A 233 -3.73 7.02 -1.06
CA GLY A 233 -2.73 6.29 -0.29
C GLY A 233 -2.14 5.06 -0.95
N SER A 234 -2.53 4.72 -2.18
CA SER A 234 -2.06 3.53 -2.89
C SER A 234 -2.43 3.59 -4.38
N VAL A 235 -2.25 2.50 -5.12
CA VAL A 235 -2.71 2.22 -6.48
C VAL A 235 -1.94 2.96 -7.57
N LEU A 236 -1.81 4.28 -7.52
CA LEU A 236 -1.13 5.07 -8.57
C LEU A 236 0.40 4.94 -8.51
N ASN A 237 1.04 5.13 -9.67
CA ASN A 237 2.48 4.99 -9.81
C ASN A 237 3.26 6.08 -9.07
N GLN A 238 2.72 7.31 -9.00
CA GLN A 238 3.31 8.38 -8.20
C GLN A 238 3.34 8.04 -6.69
N VAL A 239 2.35 7.29 -6.18
CA VAL A 239 2.36 6.81 -4.79
C VAL A 239 3.45 5.76 -4.60
N MET A 240 3.56 4.80 -5.53
CA MET A 240 4.62 3.80 -5.52
C MET A 240 6.01 4.44 -5.62
N LEU A 241 6.17 5.49 -6.44
CA LEU A 241 7.38 6.29 -6.56
C LEU A 241 7.81 6.85 -5.19
N HIS A 242 6.92 7.53 -4.46
CA HIS A 242 7.22 8.05 -3.13
C HIS A 242 7.57 6.95 -2.13
N GLN A 243 6.94 5.78 -2.24
CA GLN A 243 7.23 4.63 -1.38
C GLN A 243 8.56 3.94 -1.71
N SER A 244 9.20 4.26 -2.85
CA SER A 244 10.52 3.71 -3.19
C SER A 244 11.60 4.06 -2.16
N ILE A 245 11.39 5.09 -1.34
CA ILE A 245 12.25 5.42 -0.19
C ILE A 245 12.44 4.22 0.75
N ILE A 246 11.41 3.36 0.92
CA ILE A 246 11.46 2.14 1.73
C ILE A 246 12.52 1.18 1.19
N GLY A 247 12.45 0.89 -0.10
CA GLY A 247 13.38 -0.01 -0.78
C GLY A 247 14.78 0.54 -0.87
N LEU A 248 14.91 1.84 -1.17
CA LEU A 248 16.21 2.52 -1.26
C LEU A 248 16.97 2.50 0.07
N GLU A 249 16.30 2.82 1.17
CA GLU A 249 16.91 2.69 2.51
C GLU A 249 17.22 1.23 2.88
N THR A 250 16.32 0.30 2.52
CA THR A 250 16.55 -1.14 2.74
C THR A 250 17.82 -1.59 2.02
N LYS A 251 17.94 -1.21 0.74
CA LYS A 251 19.12 -1.53 -0.07
C LYS A 251 20.39 -0.92 0.50
N ALA A 252 20.39 0.36 0.84
CA ALA A 252 21.54 1.03 1.44
C ALA A 252 21.96 0.38 2.76
N ALA A 253 21.01 0.01 3.62
CA ALA A 253 21.27 -0.70 4.88
C ALA A 253 21.87 -2.10 4.64
N MET A 254 21.38 -2.83 3.64
CA MET A 254 21.92 -4.15 3.25
C MET A 254 23.31 -4.04 2.64
N ASP A 255 23.53 -3.07 1.75
CA ASP A 255 24.84 -2.82 1.12
C ASP A 255 25.92 -2.51 2.17
N LYS A 256 25.57 -1.75 3.20
CA LYS A 256 26.46 -1.39 4.34
C LYS A 256 27.08 -2.62 5.05
N TYR A 257 26.39 -3.75 5.01
CA TYR A 257 26.81 -5.03 5.61
C TYR A 257 27.05 -6.14 4.59
N GLY A 258 27.00 -5.87 3.29
CA GLY A 258 27.20 -6.85 2.24
C GLY A 258 26.11 -7.93 2.18
N ILE A 259 24.88 -7.59 2.61
CA ILE A 259 23.73 -8.50 2.63
C ILE A 259 23.06 -8.47 1.25
N LYS A 260 22.75 -9.65 0.71
CA LYS A 260 21.96 -9.81 -0.53
C LYS A 260 20.67 -10.55 -0.21
N PRO A 261 19.50 -10.07 -0.66
CA PRO A 261 18.23 -10.76 -0.45
C PRO A 261 18.05 -11.90 -1.46
N ASP A 262 17.58 -13.07 -1.02
CA ASP A 262 17.11 -14.15 -1.86
C ASP A 262 15.60 -14.06 -2.10
N VAL A 263 14.85 -13.55 -1.09
CA VAL A 263 13.40 -13.39 -1.16
C VAL A 263 12.99 -12.07 -0.51
N ILE A 264 12.15 -11.28 -1.20
CA ILE A 264 11.52 -10.07 -0.64
C ILE A 264 10.00 -10.22 -0.66
N ILE A 265 9.37 -10.00 0.49
CA ILE A 265 7.95 -10.28 0.72
C ILE A 265 7.24 -9.00 1.17
N GLY A 266 6.09 -8.71 0.60
CA GLY A 266 5.25 -7.60 1.06
C GLY A 266 3.77 -7.87 0.92
N CYS A 267 2.97 -7.30 1.82
CA CYS A 267 1.52 -7.36 1.70
C CYS A 267 1.05 -6.46 0.54
N ALA A 268 0.01 -6.89 -0.16
CA ALA A 268 -0.53 -6.20 -1.32
C ALA A 268 -2.05 -5.99 -1.20
N GLY A 269 -2.44 -4.71 -1.09
CA GLY A 269 -3.80 -4.23 -1.34
C GLY A 269 -3.78 -3.51 -2.69
N GLY A 270 -3.64 -2.17 -2.70
CA GLY A 270 -3.33 -1.43 -3.93
C GLY A 270 -1.86 -1.51 -4.37
N GLY A 271 -0.97 -2.11 -3.57
CA GLY A 271 0.39 -2.49 -3.93
C GLY A 271 1.51 -1.50 -3.62
N SER A 272 1.23 -0.27 -3.17
CA SER A 272 2.27 0.77 -3.06
C SER A 272 3.41 0.45 -2.10
N ASN A 273 3.13 -0.21 -0.95
CA ASN A 273 4.19 -0.59 -0.02
C ASN A 273 5.12 -1.67 -0.58
N LEU A 274 4.52 -2.70 -1.19
CA LEU A 274 5.28 -3.76 -1.85
C LEU A 274 6.12 -3.18 -2.99
N GLY A 275 5.49 -2.40 -3.88
CA GLY A 275 6.16 -1.76 -5.01
C GLY A 275 7.32 -0.88 -4.57
N GLY A 276 7.12 -0.07 -3.52
CA GLY A 276 8.18 0.77 -2.96
C GLY A 276 9.34 -0.03 -2.38
N LEU A 277 9.04 -1.10 -1.63
CA LEU A 277 10.06 -1.96 -1.04
C LEU A 277 10.90 -2.68 -2.11
N ILE A 278 10.23 -3.27 -3.12
CA ILE A 278 10.92 -4.05 -4.14
C ILE A 278 11.59 -3.21 -5.23
N ALA A 279 11.19 -1.95 -5.41
CA ALA A 279 11.59 -1.15 -6.58
C ALA A 279 13.08 -1.20 -6.91
N PRO A 280 14.05 -0.88 -6.03
CA PRO A 280 15.46 -0.89 -6.38
C PRO A 280 16.00 -2.31 -6.64
N PHE A 281 15.46 -3.32 -5.96
CA PHE A 281 15.86 -4.72 -6.13
C PHE A 281 15.28 -5.31 -7.43
N MET A 282 14.04 -4.96 -7.76
CA MET A 282 13.40 -5.34 -9.02
C MET A 282 14.12 -4.70 -10.21
N GLY A 283 14.52 -3.42 -10.09
CA GLY A 283 15.37 -2.77 -11.09
C GLY A 283 16.68 -3.53 -11.30
N GLN A 284 17.35 -3.96 -10.23
CA GLN A 284 18.55 -4.80 -10.33
C GLN A 284 18.26 -6.16 -11.00
N LYS A 285 17.12 -6.81 -10.68
CA LYS A 285 16.73 -8.06 -11.34
C LYS A 285 16.49 -7.87 -12.82
N ILE A 286 15.79 -6.82 -13.23
CA ILE A 286 15.54 -6.50 -14.66
C ILE A 286 16.84 -6.26 -15.42
N ARG A 287 17.83 -5.62 -14.78
CA ARG A 287 19.17 -5.40 -15.38
C ARG A 287 20.09 -6.62 -15.27
N GLY A 288 19.64 -7.75 -14.69
CA GLY A 288 20.45 -8.96 -14.52
C GLY A 288 21.53 -8.88 -13.43
N GLU A 289 21.41 -7.93 -12.51
CA GLU A 289 22.38 -7.68 -11.42
C GLU A 289 22.06 -8.45 -10.14
N LEU A 290 20.83 -8.93 -9.97
CA LEU A 290 20.33 -9.60 -8.78
C LEU A 290 19.39 -10.75 -9.16
N ASP A 291 19.62 -11.92 -8.58
CA ASP A 291 18.65 -13.02 -8.58
C ASP A 291 17.92 -13.03 -7.22
N CYS A 292 16.68 -12.55 -7.22
CA CYS A 292 15.84 -12.45 -6.03
C CYS A 292 14.40 -12.79 -6.39
N GLU A 293 13.73 -13.52 -5.51
CA GLU A 293 12.30 -13.80 -5.61
C GLU A 293 11.49 -12.69 -4.94
N PHE A 294 10.37 -12.28 -5.54
CA PHE A 294 9.46 -11.29 -4.98
C PHE A 294 8.08 -11.91 -4.79
N ILE A 295 7.52 -11.77 -3.58
CA ILE A 295 6.23 -12.38 -3.23
C ILE A 295 5.26 -11.30 -2.74
N ALA A 296 4.18 -11.12 -3.49
CA ALA A 296 3.03 -10.35 -3.06
C ALA A 296 2.12 -11.21 -2.18
N VAL A 297 1.68 -10.70 -1.04
CA VAL A 297 0.78 -11.43 -0.15
C VAL A 297 -0.53 -10.66 0.00
N GLU A 298 -1.62 -11.28 -0.40
CA GLU A 298 -2.96 -10.70 -0.36
C GLU A 298 -3.91 -11.52 0.54
N PRO A 299 -5.02 -10.92 1.03
CA PRO A 299 -6.00 -11.68 1.80
C PRO A 299 -6.83 -12.57 0.88
N SER A 300 -7.16 -13.78 1.32
CA SER A 300 -8.05 -14.69 0.59
C SER A 300 -9.44 -14.11 0.33
N SER A 301 -9.84 -13.11 1.13
CA SER A 301 -11.10 -12.40 0.97
C SER A 301 -11.12 -11.31 -0.11
N CYS A 302 -9.94 -10.98 -0.68
CA CYS A 302 -9.79 -9.98 -1.74
C CYS A 302 -8.58 -10.35 -2.63
N PRO A 303 -8.64 -11.48 -3.38
CA PRO A 303 -7.53 -12.11 -4.05
C PRO A 303 -7.32 -11.55 -5.47
N SER A 304 -6.97 -10.28 -5.60
CA SER A 304 -6.89 -9.57 -6.88
C SER A 304 -5.83 -10.15 -7.82
N PHE A 305 -4.65 -10.53 -7.34
CA PHE A 305 -3.63 -11.20 -8.15
C PHE A 305 -3.97 -12.67 -8.44
N THR A 306 -4.35 -13.42 -7.40
CA THR A 306 -4.44 -14.88 -7.51
C THR A 306 -5.73 -15.37 -8.16
N ARG A 307 -6.80 -14.54 -8.18
CA ARG A 307 -8.10 -14.88 -8.78
C ARG A 307 -8.70 -13.78 -9.67
N GLY A 308 -8.05 -12.62 -9.76
CA GLY A 308 -8.47 -11.53 -10.65
C GLY A 308 -8.06 -11.77 -12.10
N VAL A 309 -8.50 -10.87 -12.97
CA VAL A 309 -8.14 -10.83 -14.39
C VAL A 309 -7.25 -9.63 -14.68
N TYR A 310 -6.37 -9.72 -15.69
CA TYR A 310 -5.51 -8.61 -16.11
C TYR A 310 -6.15 -7.83 -17.24
N GLU A 311 -7.00 -6.87 -16.87
CA GLU A 311 -7.80 -6.08 -17.81
C GLU A 311 -7.87 -4.60 -17.41
N TYR A 312 -8.37 -3.76 -18.32
CA TYR A 312 -8.75 -2.40 -17.95
C TYR A 312 -10.00 -2.41 -17.09
N ASP A 313 -9.95 -1.67 -15.98
CA ASP A 313 -11.08 -1.51 -15.07
C ASP A 313 -11.09 -0.11 -14.46
N TYR A 314 -12.22 0.30 -13.92
CA TYR A 314 -12.36 1.52 -13.17
C TYR A 314 -11.63 1.43 -11.85
N CYS A 315 -10.94 2.50 -11.47
CA CYS A 315 -10.24 2.55 -10.17
C CYS A 315 -11.20 2.70 -8.99
N ASP A 316 -12.51 2.94 -9.24
CA ASP A 316 -13.52 3.19 -8.22
C ASP A 316 -14.87 2.53 -8.54
N THR A 317 -15.72 2.37 -7.52
CA THR A 317 -17.03 1.72 -7.65
C THR A 317 -18.05 2.60 -8.37
N GLY A 318 -17.95 3.91 -8.27
CA GLY A 318 -18.82 4.88 -8.92
C GLY A 318 -18.49 5.16 -10.39
N MET A 319 -17.40 4.59 -10.91
CA MET A 319 -16.95 4.75 -12.30
C MET A 319 -16.68 6.23 -12.69
N VAL A 320 -16.14 7.01 -11.74
CA VAL A 320 -15.79 8.43 -11.95
C VAL A 320 -14.29 8.65 -12.18
N CYS A 321 -13.48 7.59 -11.94
CA CYS A 321 -12.03 7.62 -12.12
C CYS A 321 -11.62 7.08 -13.50
N PRO A 322 -10.37 7.37 -13.94
CA PRO A 322 -9.77 6.77 -15.13
C PRO A 322 -9.78 5.24 -15.10
N LEU A 323 -9.74 4.64 -16.30
CA LEU A 323 -9.49 3.21 -16.46
C LEU A 323 -7.98 2.93 -16.29
N SER A 324 -7.65 1.92 -15.51
CA SER A 324 -6.29 1.41 -15.35
C SER A 324 -6.21 -0.05 -15.76
N LYS A 325 -5.19 -0.43 -16.51
CA LYS A 325 -4.93 -1.85 -16.78
C LYS A 325 -4.26 -2.48 -15.57
N MET A 326 -4.97 -3.40 -14.93
CA MET A 326 -4.55 -3.96 -13.64
C MET A 326 -5.09 -5.38 -13.44
N TYR A 327 -4.51 -6.12 -12.52
CA TYR A 327 -5.18 -7.30 -11.98
C TYR A 327 -6.35 -6.83 -11.12
N THR A 328 -7.55 -7.26 -11.44
CA THR A 328 -8.79 -6.78 -10.82
C THR A 328 -9.81 -7.90 -10.57
N LEU A 329 -10.58 -7.74 -9.51
CA LEU A 329 -11.80 -8.50 -9.21
C LEU A 329 -13.07 -7.81 -9.76
N GLY A 330 -12.88 -6.68 -10.45
CA GLY A 330 -13.95 -5.82 -10.96
C GLY A 330 -14.34 -4.69 -10.00
N SER A 331 -14.54 -3.50 -10.53
CA SER A 331 -14.91 -2.28 -9.76
C SER A 331 -16.24 -2.41 -9.01
N ASN A 332 -17.09 -3.37 -9.40
CA ASN A 332 -18.34 -3.71 -8.71
C ASN A 332 -18.13 -4.75 -7.57
N PHE A 333 -16.93 -5.28 -7.39
CA PHE A 333 -16.62 -6.20 -6.30
C PHE A 333 -16.46 -5.44 -4.99
N ILE A 334 -17.26 -5.78 -3.99
CA ILE A 334 -17.17 -5.22 -2.63
C ILE A 334 -16.60 -6.32 -1.72
N PRO A 335 -15.34 -6.19 -1.28
CA PRO A 335 -14.72 -7.18 -0.41
C PRO A 335 -15.48 -7.35 0.90
N SER A 336 -15.48 -8.56 1.46
CA SER A 336 -16.02 -8.82 2.79
C SER A 336 -15.33 -7.96 3.87
N ALA A 337 -15.99 -7.78 5.02
CA ALA A 337 -15.48 -6.96 6.12
C ALA A 337 -14.33 -7.64 6.89
N SER A 338 -13.26 -8.05 6.18
CA SER A 338 -12.04 -8.59 6.79
C SER A 338 -11.28 -7.53 7.58
N HIS A 339 -10.47 -7.97 8.54
CA HIS A 339 -9.80 -7.09 9.50
C HIS A 339 -8.55 -6.38 8.96
N ALA A 340 -7.98 -6.83 7.84
CA ALA A 340 -6.92 -6.13 7.10
C ALA A 340 -7.53 -5.10 6.14
N GLY A 341 -8.13 -4.05 6.68
CA GLY A 341 -8.91 -3.08 5.90
C GLY A 341 -8.11 -2.34 4.82
N GLY A 342 -6.79 -2.20 5.00
CA GLY A 342 -5.88 -1.60 4.01
C GLY A 342 -5.61 -2.50 2.79
N LEU A 343 -6.02 -3.78 2.82
CA LEU A 343 -5.89 -4.72 1.70
C LEU A 343 -7.23 -5.00 0.99
N ARG A 344 -8.29 -4.25 1.29
CA ARG A 344 -9.64 -4.42 0.74
C ARG A 344 -9.87 -3.52 -0.48
N TYR A 345 -9.13 -3.76 -1.54
CA TYR A 345 -9.27 -3.05 -2.81
C TYR A 345 -9.39 -4.04 -3.97
N HIS A 346 -10.31 -3.79 -4.90
CA HIS A 346 -10.63 -4.71 -5.99
C HIS A 346 -9.54 -4.83 -7.06
N GLY A 347 -8.63 -3.84 -7.15
CA GLY A 347 -7.59 -3.76 -8.19
C GLY A 347 -6.18 -3.64 -7.61
N MET A 348 -5.21 -3.59 -8.50
CA MET A 348 -3.79 -3.56 -8.16
C MET A 348 -3.08 -2.44 -8.95
N ASN A 349 -2.03 -1.86 -8.41
CA ASN A 349 -1.16 -0.93 -9.13
C ASN A 349 -0.75 -1.48 -10.50
N SER A 350 -0.80 -0.64 -11.54
CA SER A 350 -0.54 -1.05 -12.93
C SER A 350 0.90 -1.55 -13.13
N THR A 351 1.90 -0.95 -12.47
CA THR A 351 3.30 -1.39 -12.52
C THR A 351 3.46 -2.78 -11.92
N LEU A 352 2.89 -3.05 -10.74
CA LEU A 352 2.95 -4.38 -10.13
C LEU A 352 2.16 -5.41 -10.92
N SER A 353 1.04 -5.00 -11.51
CA SER A 353 0.26 -5.86 -12.40
C SER A 353 1.06 -6.29 -13.63
N GLN A 354 1.79 -5.37 -14.24
CA GLN A 354 2.67 -5.68 -15.37
C GLN A 354 3.81 -6.63 -14.94
N LEU A 355 4.47 -6.36 -13.81
CA LEU A 355 5.54 -7.23 -13.29
C LEU A 355 5.04 -8.66 -13.01
N TYR A 356 3.82 -8.79 -12.49
CA TYR A 356 3.22 -10.10 -12.25
C TYR A 356 2.85 -10.81 -13.56
N ALA A 357 2.29 -10.08 -14.53
CA ALA A 357 2.00 -10.60 -15.87
C ALA A 357 3.27 -11.06 -16.61
N ASP A 358 4.39 -10.36 -16.43
CA ASP A 358 5.70 -10.71 -16.98
C ASP A 358 6.39 -11.88 -16.24
N GLY A 359 5.78 -12.42 -15.18
CA GLY A 359 6.35 -13.52 -14.39
C GLY A 359 7.54 -13.12 -13.52
N LEU A 360 7.76 -11.82 -13.28
CA LEU A 360 8.88 -11.31 -12.49
C LEU A 360 8.65 -11.40 -10.98
N MET A 361 7.40 -11.62 -10.56
CA MET A 361 7.02 -11.79 -9.16
C MET A 361 5.93 -12.86 -9.01
N LYS A 362 5.75 -13.36 -7.79
CA LYS A 362 4.71 -14.31 -7.41
C LYS A 362 3.68 -13.64 -6.51
N ALA A 363 2.50 -14.25 -6.41
CA ALA A 363 1.47 -13.84 -5.47
C ALA A 363 0.91 -15.06 -4.72
N VAL A 364 0.54 -14.85 -3.45
CA VAL A 364 -0.14 -15.83 -2.61
C VAL A 364 -1.27 -15.15 -1.85
N SER A 365 -2.39 -15.85 -1.65
CA SER A 365 -3.49 -15.38 -0.84
C SER A 365 -3.61 -16.21 0.45
N LEU A 366 -3.94 -15.55 1.57
CA LEU A 366 -3.96 -16.15 2.89
C LEU A 366 -5.27 -15.88 3.64
N PRO A 367 -5.80 -16.86 4.39
CA PRO A 367 -6.92 -16.65 5.29
C PRO A 367 -6.50 -15.82 6.52
N GLN A 368 -7.40 -14.95 7.00
CA GLN A 368 -7.05 -14.02 8.08
C GLN A 368 -6.74 -14.70 9.40
N THR A 369 -7.33 -15.87 9.70
CA THR A 369 -7.04 -16.61 10.94
C THR A 369 -5.60 -17.08 11.02
N GLU A 370 -5.03 -17.55 9.91
CA GLU A 370 -3.60 -17.92 9.83
C GLU A 370 -2.69 -16.69 9.95
N VAL A 371 -3.12 -15.56 9.36
CA VAL A 371 -2.38 -14.29 9.41
C VAL A 371 -2.33 -13.76 10.84
N PHE A 372 -3.45 -13.80 11.60
CA PHE A 372 -3.47 -13.37 13.00
C PHE A 372 -2.70 -14.30 13.92
N ALA A 373 -2.70 -15.62 13.67
CA ALA A 373 -1.87 -16.56 14.41
C ALA A 373 -0.37 -16.25 14.22
N ALA A 374 0.05 -15.94 12.99
CA ALA A 374 1.42 -15.52 12.70
C ALA A 374 1.76 -14.16 13.31
N ALA A 375 0.81 -13.23 13.33
CA ALA A 375 0.96 -11.94 14.00
C ALA A 375 1.24 -12.08 15.50
N GLU A 376 0.51 -12.97 16.19
CA GLU A 376 0.75 -13.25 17.61
C GLU A 376 2.07 -13.97 17.85
N GLU A 377 2.43 -14.95 17.01
CA GLU A 377 3.74 -15.61 17.10
C GLU A 377 4.85 -14.57 17.00
N PHE A 378 4.78 -13.69 16.01
CA PHE A 378 5.75 -12.62 15.81
C PHE A 378 5.79 -11.64 16.99
N ALA A 379 4.62 -11.21 17.48
CA ALA A 379 4.53 -10.28 18.60
C ALA A 379 5.15 -10.85 19.89
N ARG A 380 4.91 -12.14 20.16
CA ARG A 380 5.46 -12.83 21.34
C ARG A 380 6.98 -13.05 21.27
N VAL A 381 7.53 -13.14 20.05
CA VAL A 381 8.94 -13.46 19.81
C VAL A 381 9.78 -12.20 19.59
N GLU A 382 9.31 -11.26 18.76
CA GLU A 382 10.03 -10.02 18.40
C GLU A 382 9.61 -8.81 19.25
N GLY A 383 8.54 -8.92 20.06
CA GLY A 383 8.06 -7.83 20.93
C GLY A 383 7.36 -6.69 20.18
N ILE A 384 6.96 -6.90 18.93
CA ILE A 384 6.32 -5.88 18.10
C ILE A 384 4.93 -6.36 17.70
N LEU A 385 3.90 -5.57 18.02
CA LEU A 385 2.51 -5.84 17.61
C LEU A 385 2.29 -5.31 16.19
N PRO A 386 2.18 -6.20 15.17
CA PRO A 386 2.05 -5.77 13.78
C PRO A 386 0.62 -5.39 13.41
N ALA A 387 0.47 -4.50 12.42
CA ALA A 387 -0.83 -4.30 11.79
C ALA A 387 -1.29 -5.58 11.06
N PRO A 388 -2.60 -5.86 10.97
CA PRO A 388 -3.12 -7.01 10.25
C PRO A 388 -2.64 -7.10 8.79
N GLU A 389 -2.46 -5.97 8.14
CA GLU A 389 -1.90 -5.89 6.79
C GLU A 389 -0.47 -6.45 6.73
N SER A 390 0.40 -5.98 7.61
CA SER A 390 1.82 -6.43 7.68
C SER A 390 1.94 -7.91 8.03
N SER A 391 0.98 -8.42 8.78
CA SER A 391 0.96 -9.80 9.25
C SER A 391 0.83 -10.82 8.11
N HIS A 392 0.31 -10.40 6.95
CA HIS A 392 0.31 -11.22 5.73
C HIS A 392 1.75 -11.52 5.27
N ALA A 393 2.61 -10.49 5.24
CA ALA A 393 4.03 -10.69 4.90
C ALA A 393 4.77 -11.50 5.96
N ILE A 394 4.47 -11.29 7.24
CA ILE A 394 5.04 -12.07 8.36
C ILE A 394 4.74 -13.56 8.19
N LYS A 395 3.48 -13.92 7.87
CA LYS A 395 3.07 -15.33 7.70
C LYS A 395 3.90 -16.01 6.62
N VAL A 396 4.06 -15.37 5.46
CA VAL A 396 4.85 -15.94 4.36
C VAL A 396 6.34 -15.99 4.71
N ALA A 397 6.88 -14.98 5.41
CA ALA A 397 8.27 -15.01 5.86
C ALA A 397 8.53 -16.17 6.84
N ILE A 398 7.59 -16.45 7.75
CA ILE A 398 7.65 -17.61 8.66
C ILE A 398 7.58 -18.93 7.86
N ASP A 399 6.71 -19.03 6.84
CA ASP A 399 6.56 -20.23 6.03
C ASP A 399 7.83 -20.49 5.21
N GLU A 400 8.43 -19.48 4.59
CA GLU A 400 9.70 -19.61 3.87
C GLU A 400 10.84 -20.02 4.82
N ALA A 401 10.90 -19.42 6.02
CA ALA A 401 11.90 -19.80 7.03
C ALA A 401 11.71 -21.26 7.51
N LYS A 402 10.46 -21.73 7.66
CA LYS A 402 10.15 -23.14 7.99
C LYS A 402 10.57 -24.10 6.87
N LYS A 403 10.42 -23.71 5.59
CA LYS A 403 10.95 -24.48 4.46
C LYS A 403 12.46 -24.60 4.54
N CYS A 404 13.16 -23.49 4.82
CA CYS A 404 14.61 -23.50 5.03
C CYS A 404 15.03 -24.42 6.19
N ALA A 405 14.27 -24.43 7.29
CA ALA A 405 14.54 -25.34 8.41
C ALA A 405 14.39 -26.83 8.02
N GLN A 406 13.47 -27.15 7.09
CA GLN A 406 13.25 -28.53 6.61
C GLN A 406 14.29 -28.97 5.58
N THR A 407 14.71 -28.07 4.71
CA THR A 407 15.63 -28.35 3.60
C THR A 407 17.10 -28.16 3.96
N GLY A 408 17.41 -27.41 5.02
CA GLY A 408 18.76 -26.98 5.36
C GLY A 408 19.29 -25.85 4.47
N GLU A 409 18.47 -25.29 3.58
CA GLU A 409 18.87 -24.22 2.67
C GLU A 409 19.00 -22.88 3.44
N GLU A 410 20.11 -22.17 3.26
CA GLU A 410 20.27 -20.81 3.78
C GLU A 410 19.67 -19.80 2.78
N LYS A 411 18.71 -18.99 3.23
CA LYS A 411 18.15 -17.87 2.47
C LYS A 411 18.13 -16.60 3.31
N THR A 412 18.35 -15.48 2.65
CA THR A 412 18.11 -14.16 3.21
C THR A 412 16.70 -13.70 2.83
N ILE A 413 15.80 -13.70 3.79
CA ILE A 413 14.39 -13.33 3.65
C ILE A 413 14.22 -11.92 4.17
N VAL A 414 13.64 -11.04 3.35
CA VAL A 414 13.32 -9.65 3.73
C VAL A 414 11.82 -9.44 3.62
N PHE A 415 11.19 -8.83 4.61
CA PHE A 415 9.78 -8.46 4.50
C PHE A 415 9.48 -7.04 4.98
N GLY A 416 8.38 -6.48 4.46
CA GLY A 416 7.89 -5.18 4.87
C GLY A 416 7.01 -5.26 6.12
N LEU A 417 7.46 -4.69 7.25
CA LEU A 417 6.65 -4.48 8.45
C LEU A 417 6.04 -3.06 8.38
N THR A 418 4.94 -2.94 7.66
CA THR A 418 4.43 -1.68 7.13
C THR A 418 3.61 -0.85 8.09
N GLY A 419 3.14 -1.43 9.21
CA GLY A 419 2.27 -0.72 10.17
C GLY A 419 2.26 -1.34 11.55
N THR A 420 1.95 -0.49 12.55
CA THR A 420 1.71 -0.90 13.94
C THR A 420 0.28 -1.41 14.13
N GLY A 421 0.11 -2.41 15.00
CA GLY A 421 -1.19 -3.02 15.35
C GLY A 421 -1.93 -2.37 16.51
N TYR A 422 -1.35 -1.39 17.18
CA TYR A 422 -1.98 -0.80 18.38
C TYR A 422 -3.35 -0.16 18.14
N PHE A 423 -3.65 0.24 16.92
CA PHE A 423 -4.98 0.74 16.53
C PHE A 423 -5.94 -0.37 16.06
N ASP A 424 -5.47 -1.62 16.02
CA ASP A 424 -6.22 -2.76 15.50
C ASP A 424 -6.64 -3.76 16.59
N MET A 425 -6.66 -3.32 17.87
CA MET A 425 -6.93 -4.17 19.03
C MET A 425 -8.31 -4.83 18.97
N PHE A 426 -9.31 -4.17 18.37
CA PHE A 426 -10.60 -4.79 18.12
C PHE A 426 -10.50 -6.07 17.27
N SER A 427 -9.58 -6.07 16.30
CA SER A 427 -9.36 -7.24 15.44
C SER A 427 -8.69 -8.38 16.20
N TYR A 428 -7.70 -8.06 17.04
CA TYR A 428 -7.05 -9.04 17.93
C TYR A 428 -8.02 -9.60 18.97
N GLU A 429 -8.88 -8.77 19.58
CA GLU A 429 -9.95 -9.22 20.48
C GLU A 429 -10.84 -10.26 19.79
N ARG A 430 -11.31 -9.98 18.58
CA ARG A 430 -12.15 -10.93 17.83
C ARG A 430 -11.44 -12.24 17.51
N PHE A 431 -10.13 -12.19 17.25
CA PHE A 431 -9.31 -13.37 17.04
C PHE A 431 -9.21 -14.20 18.34
N HIS A 432 -8.88 -13.57 19.49
CA HIS A 432 -8.80 -14.23 20.79
C HIS A 432 -10.13 -14.86 21.22
N ASP A 433 -11.24 -14.18 20.95
CA ASP A 433 -12.59 -14.66 21.29
C ASP A 433 -13.11 -15.77 20.34
N GLY A 434 -12.33 -16.18 19.32
CA GLY A 434 -12.77 -17.12 18.30
C GLY A 434 -13.93 -16.62 17.43
N LYS A 435 -14.09 -15.29 17.34
CA LYS A 435 -15.16 -14.62 16.56
C LYS A 435 -14.69 -14.18 15.16
N MET A 436 -13.46 -14.51 14.78
CA MET A 436 -12.91 -14.26 13.45
C MET A 436 -13.19 -15.47 12.56
N SER A 437 -13.74 -15.24 11.38
CA SER A 437 -14.00 -16.27 10.38
C SER A 437 -13.27 -15.94 9.09
N ASP A 438 -12.76 -16.95 8.42
CA ASP A 438 -12.18 -16.81 7.11
C ASP A 438 -13.27 -16.67 6.04
N TYR A 439 -12.93 -15.98 4.98
CA TYR A 439 -13.78 -15.79 3.83
C TYR A 439 -12.98 -15.91 2.53
N VAL A 440 -13.55 -16.62 1.57
CA VAL A 440 -13.04 -16.70 0.20
C VAL A 440 -14.23 -16.39 -0.71
N PRO A 441 -14.14 -15.40 -1.61
CA PRO A 441 -15.24 -15.10 -2.55
C PRO A 441 -15.56 -16.32 -3.41
N THR A 442 -16.84 -16.55 -3.67
CA THR A 442 -17.26 -17.57 -4.63
C THR A 442 -16.95 -17.15 -6.05
N ASP A 443 -16.97 -18.08 -7.00
CA ASP A 443 -16.75 -17.76 -8.40
C ASP A 443 -17.85 -16.82 -8.93
N GLU A 444 -19.11 -17.01 -8.50
CA GLU A 444 -20.24 -16.14 -8.86
C GLU A 444 -20.07 -14.71 -8.30
N GLU A 445 -19.48 -14.55 -7.15
CA GLU A 445 -19.18 -13.20 -6.59
C GLU A 445 -18.11 -12.49 -7.40
N ILE A 446 -17.09 -13.20 -7.84
CA ILE A 446 -16.04 -12.66 -8.72
C ILE A 446 -16.62 -12.34 -10.10
N GLU A 447 -17.37 -13.25 -10.72
CA GLU A 447 -18.04 -13.02 -12.01
C GLU A 447 -18.95 -11.79 -11.97
N ARG A 448 -19.72 -11.62 -10.89
CA ARG A 448 -20.53 -10.42 -10.66
C ARG A 448 -19.68 -9.16 -10.51
N GLY A 449 -18.53 -9.24 -9.82
CA GLY A 449 -17.56 -8.15 -9.74
C GLY A 449 -17.07 -7.72 -11.11
N LEU A 450 -16.70 -8.69 -11.95
CA LEU A 450 -16.19 -8.50 -13.31
C LEU A 450 -17.26 -8.09 -14.34
N SER A 451 -18.55 -8.17 -14.00
CA SER A 451 -19.66 -7.93 -14.93
C SER A 451 -19.71 -6.50 -15.50
N ARG A 452 -19.04 -5.54 -14.85
CA ARG A 452 -18.98 -4.13 -15.27
C ARG A 452 -17.62 -3.74 -15.88
N LEU A 453 -16.76 -4.70 -16.19
CA LEU A 453 -15.53 -4.39 -16.91
C LEU A 453 -15.84 -3.65 -18.21
N PRO A 454 -15.09 -2.57 -18.53
CA PRO A 454 -15.29 -1.85 -19.79
C PRO A 454 -14.99 -2.78 -20.97
N LYS A 455 -15.86 -2.72 -21.99
CA LYS A 455 -15.59 -3.43 -23.26
C LYS A 455 -14.59 -2.60 -24.03
N MET A 456 -13.38 -3.11 -24.14
CA MET A 456 -12.33 -2.51 -24.97
C MET A 456 -12.48 -3.02 -26.38
N ASP A 457 -12.66 -2.12 -27.37
CA ASP A 457 -12.77 -2.44 -28.79
C ASP A 457 -11.43 -2.89 -29.39
#